data_bc4b23844e55af1e48b8bb4f80e69087
#
_entry.id   bc4b23844e55af1e48b8bb4f80e69087
#
_cell.length_a   1.000
_cell.length_b   1.000
_cell.length_c   1.000
_cell.angle_alpha   90.00
_cell.angle_beta   90.00
_cell.angle_gamma   90.00
#
_symmetry.space_group_name_H-M   'P 1'
#
loop_
_entity.id
_entity.type
_entity.pdbx_description
1 polymer ?
#
loop_
_entity_poly.entity_id
_entity_poly.type
_entity_poly.pdbx_seq_one_letter_code
_entity_poly.pdbx_strand_id
1 'polypeptide(L)'
;IQVAEEIKDEYGDRFLNNFDLDFFKSYGTEKLLGNLKKDLKKFNVEFDTWFSEKSLYETKEVENVLANLKKQGYTYQKDGALWLKTTDYGDEKDRVIIKSDGSYTYLLPDIAYHANKLSRGYHHVYIHRLKAAVSMVGGNSNLIDVEILQMVRVIEDGVEVKMSKRSGKAITLIDLIDDVGTDALRYFYVAKSL
;
A
#
# COMPACT_ATOMS: atom_id res chain seq x y z
N ILE A 1 -5.56 -19.88 -6.54
CA ILE A 1 -6.17 -21.07 -7.14
C ILE A 1 -7.41 -20.64 -7.94
N GLN A 2 -8.43 -20.04 -7.36
CA GLN A 2 -9.68 -19.66 -8.02
C GLN A 2 -9.49 -18.87 -9.34
N VAL A 3 -8.68 -17.83 -9.36
CA VAL A 3 -8.41 -17.03 -10.59
C VAL A 3 -7.75 -17.89 -11.68
N ALA A 4 -6.91 -18.85 -11.32
CA ALA A 4 -6.31 -19.76 -12.28
C ALA A 4 -7.32 -20.76 -12.87
N GLU A 5 -8.28 -21.20 -12.06
CA GLU A 5 -9.39 -22.04 -12.51
C GLU A 5 -10.29 -21.27 -13.48
N GLU A 6 -10.66 -20.03 -13.15
CA GLU A 6 -11.41 -19.15 -14.04
C GLU A 6 -10.71 -18.94 -15.40
N ILE A 7 -9.38 -18.69 -15.39
CA ILE A 7 -8.61 -18.55 -16.62
C ILE A 7 -8.63 -19.85 -17.43
N LYS A 8 -8.48 -21.01 -16.77
CA LYS A 8 -8.53 -22.30 -17.43
C LYS A 8 -9.90 -22.57 -18.06
N ASP A 9 -10.98 -22.25 -17.35
CA ASP A 9 -12.34 -22.45 -17.82
C ASP A 9 -12.68 -21.52 -19.00
N GLU A 10 -12.21 -20.27 -18.97
CA GLU A 10 -12.50 -19.27 -20.00
C GLU A 10 -11.61 -19.40 -21.24
N TYR A 11 -10.32 -19.74 -21.05
CA TYR A 11 -9.33 -19.75 -22.13
C TYR A 11 -8.80 -21.15 -22.49
N GLY A 12 -9.21 -22.20 -21.77
CA GLY A 12 -8.79 -23.59 -22.01
C GLY A 12 -7.28 -23.74 -21.97
N ASP A 13 -6.75 -24.41 -23.00
CA ASP A 13 -5.32 -24.77 -23.12
C ASP A 13 -4.46 -23.66 -23.78
N ARG A 14 -5.04 -22.48 -24.03
CA ARG A 14 -4.37 -21.37 -24.75
C ARG A 14 -2.96 -21.06 -24.24
N PHE A 15 -2.76 -21.13 -22.94
CA PHE A 15 -1.51 -20.70 -22.30
C PHE A 15 -0.55 -21.84 -21.96
N LEU A 16 -0.88 -23.11 -22.24
CA LEU A 16 -0.01 -24.25 -21.95
C LEU A 16 1.31 -24.19 -22.70
N ASN A 17 1.30 -23.76 -23.97
CA ASN A 17 2.48 -23.68 -24.83
C ASN A 17 2.93 -22.23 -25.12
N ASN A 18 2.17 -21.25 -24.67
CA ASN A 18 2.47 -19.83 -24.90
C ASN A 18 2.12 -19.02 -23.65
N PHE A 19 3.04 -19.04 -22.68
CA PHE A 19 2.87 -18.34 -21.41
C PHE A 19 2.95 -16.82 -21.62
N ASP A 20 1.88 -16.09 -21.27
CA ASP A 20 1.77 -14.65 -21.35
C ASP A 20 1.69 -14.06 -19.94
N LEU A 21 2.83 -13.62 -19.43
CA LEU A 21 2.93 -13.06 -18.08
C LEU A 21 2.10 -11.77 -17.90
N ASP A 22 2.04 -10.92 -18.94
CA ASP A 22 1.32 -9.65 -18.85
C ASP A 22 -0.17 -9.87 -18.86
N PHE A 23 -0.66 -10.85 -19.63
CA PHE A 23 -2.04 -11.29 -19.55
C PHE A 23 -2.41 -11.76 -18.13
N PHE A 24 -1.60 -12.68 -17.54
CA PHE A 24 -1.88 -13.20 -16.21
C PHE A 24 -1.85 -12.12 -15.13
N LYS A 25 -0.92 -11.17 -15.22
CA LYS A 25 -0.86 -10.01 -14.30
C LYS A 25 -2.10 -9.13 -14.44
N SER A 26 -2.49 -8.77 -15.65
CA SER A 26 -3.63 -7.90 -15.91
C SER A 26 -4.93 -8.55 -15.47
N TYR A 27 -5.18 -9.77 -15.92
CA TYR A 27 -6.39 -10.52 -15.58
C TYR A 27 -6.52 -10.72 -14.07
N GLY A 28 -5.44 -11.22 -13.42
CA GLY A 28 -5.43 -11.44 -11.98
C GLY A 28 -5.64 -10.18 -11.17
N THR A 29 -4.99 -9.07 -11.58
CA THR A 29 -5.15 -7.77 -10.91
C THR A 29 -6.59 -7.27 -11.05
N GLU A 30 -7.17 -7.31 -12.24
CA GLU A 30 -8.54 -6.86 -12.50
C GLU A 30 -9.57 -7.66 -11.69
N LYS A 31 -9.44 -8.98 -11.70
CA LYS A 31 -10.34 -9.87 -10.94
C LYS A 31 -10.24 -9.63 -9.43
N LEU A 32 -9.04 -9.64 -8.89
CA LEU A 32 -8.84 -9.44 -7.45
C LEU A 32 -9.27 -8.05 -7.00
N LEU A 33 -8.97 -7.02 -7.78
CA LEU A 33 -9.40 -5.66 -7.50
C LEU A 33 -10.93 -5.52 -7.60
N GLY A 34 -11.55 -6.17 -8.59
CA GLY A 34 -12.99 -6.22 -8.74
C GLY A 34 -13.70 -6.87 -7.55
N ASN A 35 -13.15 -7.97 -7.03
CA ASN A 35 -13.65 -8.63 -5.83
C ASN A 35 -13.48 -7.73 -4.60
N LEU A 36 -12.29 -7.14 -4.42
CA LEU A 36 -12.03 -6.21 -3.31
C LEU A 36 -13.01 -5.02 -3.30
N LYS A 37 -13.31 -4.45 -4.48
CA LYS A 37 -14.31 -3.37 -4.59
C LYS A 37 -15.70 -3.80 -4.17
N LYS A 38 -16.12 -5.03 -4.56
CA LYS A 38 -17.40 -5.59 -4.15
C LYS A 38 -17.47 -5.81 -2.64
N ASP A 39 -16.42 -6.34 -2.05
CA ASP A 39 -16.34 -6.62 -0.61
C ASP A 39 -16.38 -5.32 0.19
N LEU A 40 -15.63 -4.31 -0.22
CA LEU A 40 -15.67 -2.99 0.41
C LEU A 40 -17.03 -2.32 0.26
N LYS A 41 -17.69 -2.48 -0.88
CA LYS A 41 -19.06 -1.97 -1.07
C LYS A 41 -20.06 -2.64 -0.14
N LYS A 42 -19.96 -3.95 0.10
CA LYS A 42 -20.77 -4.64 1.13
C LYS A 42 -20.49 -4.08 2.54
N PHE A 43 -19.27 -3.63 2.79
CA PHE A 43 -18.88 -2.98 4.04
C PHE A 43 -19.26 -1.49 4.09
N ASN A 44 -20.00 -0.96 3.09
CA ASN A 44 -20.33 0.45 2.93
C ASN A 44 -19.09 1.36 2.90
N VAL A 45 -18.02 0.91 2.22
CA VAL A 45 -16.81 1.69 1.95
C VAL A 45 -16.63 1.78 0.44
N GLU A 46 -16.64 3.00 -0.06
CA GLU A 46 -16.37 3.31 -1.47
C GLU A 46 -15.21 4.31 -1.56
N PHE A 47 -14.29 4.08 -2.49
CA PHE A 47 -13.16 4.97 -2.75
C PHE A 47 -13.38 5.73 -4.05
N ASP A 48 -13.22 7.04 -4.04
CA ASP A 48 -13.32 7.89 -5.23
C ASP A 48 -12.19 7.63 -6.22
N THR A 49 -11.01 7.25 -5.72
CA THR A 49 -9.82 7.01 -6.54
C THR A 49 -9.14 5.70 -6.19
N TRP A 50 -8.97 4.87 -7.21
CA TRP A 50 -8.14 3.66 -7.18
C TRP A 50 -6.85 3.95 -7.95
N PHE A 51 -5.77 4.16 -7.21
CA PHE A 51 -4.49 4.56 -7.78
C PHE A 51 -3.58 3.35 -7.98
N SER A 52 -2.95 3.26 -9.15
CA SER A 52 -1.95 2.23 -9.44
C SER A 52 -0.55 2.73 -9.15
N GLU A 53 0.16 2.12 -8.22
CA GLU A 53 1.57 2.45 -7.93
C GLU A 53 2.44 2.29 -9.19
N LYS A 54 2.12 1.34 -10.09
CA LYS A 54 2.84 1.14 -11.35
C LYS A 54 2.90 2.42 -12.19
N SER A 55 1.85 3.25 -12.14
CA SER A 55 1.81 4.51 -12.88
C SER A 55 2.92 5.49 -12.48
N LEU A 56 3.39 5.47 -11.23
CA LEU A 56 4.49 6.32 -10.76
C LEU A 56 5.81 6.01 -11.48
N TYR A 57 6.02 4.76 -11.86
CA TYR A 57 7.20 4.34 -12.63
C TYR A 57 7.02 4.65 -14.12
N GLU A 58 5.83 4.44 -14.67
CA GLU A 58 5.50 4.74 -16.06
C GLU A 58 5.62 6.24 -16.36
N THR A 59 5.22 7.09 -15.41
CA THR A 59 5.32 8.56 -15.51
C THR A 59 6.65 9.12 -15.01
N LYS A 60 7.57 8.26 -14.54
CA LYS A 60 8.88 8.62 -13.97
C LYS A 60 8.80 9.51 -12.72
N GLU A 61 7.71 9.45 -11.99
CA GLU A 61 7.55 10.25 -10.76
C GLU A 61 8.54 9.82 -9.68
N VAL A 62 8.82 8.51 -9.57
CA VAL A 62 9.81 7.99 -8.60
C VAL A 62 11.21 8.53 -8.91
N GLU A 63 11.62 8.51 -10.17
CA GLU A 63 12.91 9.03 -10.63
C GLU A 63 13.01 10.54 -10.46
N ASN A 64 11.94 11.27 -10.72
CA ASN A 64 11.89 12.72 -10.55
C ASN A 64 12.02 13.11 -9.06
N VAL A 65 11.34 12.41 -8.17
CA VAL A 65 11.49 12.60 -6.72
C VAL A 65 12.91 12.31 -6.28
N LEU A 66 13.51 11.21 -6.73
CA LEU A 66 14.90 10.87 -6.42
C LEU A 66 15.87 11.95 -6.90
N ALA A 67 15.70 12.42 -8.13
CA ALA A 67 16.54 13.48 -8.69
C ALA A 67 16.43 14.79 -7.88
N ASN A 68 15.22 15.14 -7.44
CA ASN A 68 14.96 16.31 -6.63
C ASN A 68 15.64 16.19 -5.24
N LEU A 69 15.48 15.06 -4.55
CA LEU A 69 16.11 14.79 -3.26
C LEU A 69 17.65 14.88 -3.34
N LYS A 70 18.25 14.34 -4.41
CA LYS A 70 19.69 14.45 -4.66
C LYS A 70 20.11 15.89 -4.92
N LYS A 71 19.39 16.61 -5.77
CA LYS A 71 19.67 18.00 -6.13
C LYS A 71 19.64 18.93 -4.92
N GLN A 72 18.72 18.69 -4.00
CA GLN A 72 18.59 19.50 -2.78
C GLN A 72 19.57 19.10 -1.66
N GLY A 73 20.39 18.05 -1.86
CA GLY A 73 21.38 17.60 -0.88
C GLY A 73 20.80 16.84 0.31
N TYR A 74 19.56 16.33 0.18
CA TYR A 74 18.91 15.54 1.22
C TYR A 74 19.37 14.08 1.27
N THR A 75 20.27 13.70 0.39
CA THR A 75 20.79 12.32 0.33
C THR A 75 22.30 12.27 0.50
N TYR A 76 22.81 11.12 0.94
CA TYR A 76 24.24 10.82 1.00
C TYR A 76 24.49 9.32 0.76
N GLN A 77 25.72 9.01 0.34
CA GLN A 77 26.17 7.62 0.14
C GLN A 77 26.81 7.09 1.43
N LYS A 78 26.43 5.89 1.83
CA LYS A 78 27.05 5.15 2.92
C LYS A 78 26.90 3.63 2.71
N ASP A 79 27.98 2.88 2.86
CA ASP A 79 28.01 1.42 2.75
C ASP A 79 27.42 0.89 1.42
N GLY A 80 27.71 1.59 0.31
CA GLY A 80 27.19 1.26 -1.02
C GLY A 80 25.70 1.58 -1.25
N ALA A 81 25.00 2.09 -0.24
CA ALA A 81 23.58 2.44 -0.30
C ALA A 81 23.38 3.97 -0.32
N LEU A 82 22.26 4.43 -0.89
CA LEU A 82 21.84 5.82 -0.84
C LEU A 82 20.87 6.03 0.32
N TRP A 83 21.24 6.95 1.21
CA TRP A 83 20.50 7.30 2.41
C TRP A 83 19.82 8.65 2.29
N LEU A 84 18.67 8.80 2.94
CA LEU A 84 17.89 10.03 3.08
C LEU A 84 18.11 10.58 4.51
N LYS A 85 18.42 11.87 4.63
CA LYS A 85 18.70 12.58 5.89
C LYS A 85 17.41 12.86 6.66
N THR A 86 16.67 11.83 7.04
CA THR A 86 15.39 11.98 7.73
C THR A 86 15.53 12.49 9.16
N THR A 87 16.70 12.35 9.78
CA THR A 87 17.00 12.91 11.11
C THR A 87 16.92 14.43 11.14
N ASP A 88 17.28 15.13 10.05
CA ASP A 88 17.19 16.58 9.95
C ASP A 88 15.73 17.07 10.05
N TYR A 89 14.76 16.17 9.93
CA TYR A 89 13.31 16.43 9.96
C TYR A 89 12.59 15.69 11.09
N GLY A 90 13.32 15.24 12.11
CA GLY A 90 12.75 14.68 13.34
C GLY A 90 12.51 13.17 13.33
N ASP A 91 13.02 12.42 12.35
CA ASP A 91 13.06 10.95 12.44
C ASP A 91 14.16 10.50 13.41
N GLU A 92 14.02 9.33 14.01
CA GLU A 92 15.00 8.77 14.94
C GLU A 92 16.34 8.41 14.27
N LYS A 93 16.31 8.11 12.98
CA LYS A 93 17.48 7.73 12.17
C LYS A 93 17.25 7.98 10.69
N ASP A 94 18.35 8.18 9.95
CA ASP A 94 18.32 8.26 8.50
C ASP A 94 17.87 6.95 7.86
N ARG A 95 17.30 7.05 6.66
CA ARG A 95 16.66 5.91 5.98
C ARG A 95 17.32 5.61 4.64
N VAL A 96 17.53 4.33 4.36
CA VAL A 96 17.97 3.86 3.04
C VAL A 96 16.81 4.02 2.04
N ILE A 97 17.07 4.66 0.90
CA ILE A 97 16.13 4.80 -0.21
C ILE A 97 16.54 3.96 -1.42
N ILE A 98 17.87 3.72 -1.60
CA ILE A 98 18.40 2.76 -2.57
C ILE A 98 19.37 1.85 -1.84
N LYS A 99 19.19 0.55 -1.99
CA LYS A 99 20.07 -0.46 -1.39
C LYS A 99 21.38 -0.57 -2.16
N SER A 100 22.36 -1.29 -1.59
CA SER A 100 23.66 -1.55 -2.21
C SER A 100 23.59 -2.34 -3.53
N ASP A 101 22.52 -3.10 -3.75
CA ASP A 101 22.24 -3.80 -4.99
C ASP A 101 21.56 -2.92 -6.06
N GLY A 102 21.36 -1.64 -5.79
CA GLY A 102 20.71 -0.67 -6.66
C GLY A 102 19.18 -0.71 -6.62
N SER A 103 18.56 -1.62 -5.87
CA SER A 103 17.10 -1.69 -5.78
C SER A 103 16.56 -0.61 -4.84
N TYR A 104 15.38 -0.09 -5.17
CA TYR A 104 14.67 0.87 -4.32
C TYR A 104 14.12 0.17 -3.07
N THR A 105 14.16 0.88 -1.94
CA THR A 105 13.35 0.49 -0.78
C THR A 105 11.92 0.97 -0.98
N TYR A 106 10.99 0.46 -0.19
CA TYR A 106 9.59 0.91 -0.23
C TYR A 106 9.41 2.42 0.04
N LEU A 107 10.36 3.01 0.78
CA LEU A 107 10.26 4.43 1.16
C LEU A 107 10.28 5.37 -0.04
N LEU A 108 11.09 5.09 -1.07
CA LEU A 108 11.20 5.99 -2.23
C LEU A 108 9.92 6.06 -3.07
N PRO A 109 9.29 4.94 -3.50
CA PRO A 109 7.99 4.99 -4.16
C PRO A 109 6.87 5.54 -3.24
N ASP A 110 6.92 5.31 -1.93
CA ASP A 110 5.98 5.90 -0.99
C ASP A 110 6.07 7.43 -1.00
N ILE A 111 7.27 8.01 -1.00
CA ILE A 111 7.47 9.46 -1.11
C ILE A 111 6.84 9.98 -2.42
N ALA A 112 7.10 9.31 -3.55
CA ALA A 112 6.54 9.70 -4.83
C ALA A 112 5.01 9.61 -4.84
N TYR A 113 4.44 8.55 -4.27
CA TYR A 113 3.00 8.38 -4.16
C TYR A 113 2.35 9.51 -3.34
N HIS A 114 2.94 9.86 -2.19
CA HIS A 114 2.38 10.92 -1.35
C HIS A 114 2.55 12.31 -1.97
N ALA A 115 3.67 12.57 -2.66
CA ALA A 115 3.84 13.79 -3.45
C ALA A 115 2.75 13.89 -4.53
N ASN A 116 2.49 12.81 -5.26
CA ASN A 116 1.40 12.70 -6.23
C ASN A 116 0.03 12.91 -5.57
N LYS A 117 -0.22 12.30 -4.40
CA LYS A 117 -1.46 12.45 -3.65
C LYS A 117 -1.73 13.90 -3.26
N LEU A 118 -0.72 14.60 -2.76
CA LEU A 118 -0.81 16.03 -2.42
C LEU A 118 -1.04 16.89 -3.67
N SER A 119 -0.40 16.59 -4.80
CA SER A 119 -0.59 17.33 -6.06
C SER A 119 -2.01 17.20 -6.62
N ARG A 120 -2.71 16.13 -6.27
CA ARG A 120 -4.13 15.91 -6.60
C ARG A 120 -5.10 16.62 -5.65
N GLY A 121 -4.60 17.37 -4.64
CA GLY A 121 -5.41 18.13 -3.70
C GLY A 121 -5.85 17.36 -2.45
N TYR A 122 -5.30 16.18 -2.20
CA TYR A 122 -5.56 15.46 -0.95
C TYR A 122 -4.67 16.01 0.17
N HIS A 123 -5.26 16.48 1.26
CA HIS A 123 -4.56 17.16 2.36
C HIS A 123 -4.39 16.31 3.62
N HIS A 124 -5.14 15.22 3.76
CA HIS A 124 -5.03 14.30 4.90
C HIS A 124 -4.40 12.99 4.46
N VAL A 125 -3.23 12.68 5.03
CA VAL A 125 -2.45 11.49 4.69
C VAL A 125 -1.96 10.81 5.96
N TYR A 126 -2.26 9.54 6.12
CA TYR A 126 -1.97 8.77 7.33
C TYR A 126 -0.63 8.03 7.21
N ILE A 127 0.53 8.60 7.61
CA ILE A 127 1.76 7.82 7.87
C ILE A 127 2.86 8.65 8.58
N HIS A 128 3.41 8.15 9.69
CA HIS A 128 4.42 8.85 10.52
C HIS A 128 5.77 9.10 9.85
N ARG A 129 6.31 8.11 9.13
CA ARG A 129 7.67 8.17 8.55
C ARG A 129 7.78 9.08 7.33
N LEU A 130 6.66 9.49 6.80
CA LEU A 130 6.59 10.25 5.56
C LEU A 130 6.59 11.76 5.74
N LYS A 131 6.30 12.27 6.95
CA LYS A 131 6.30 13.73 7.22
C LYS A 131 7.64 14.37 6.85
N ALA A 132 8.73 13.77 7.28
CA ALA A 132 10.08 14.21 6.95
C ALA A 132 10.31 14.23 5.44
N ALA A 133 10.04 13.13 4.78
CA ALA A 133 10.30 12.96 3.36
C ALA A 133 9.40 13.85 2.47
N VAL A 134 8.14 14.04 2.85
CA VAL A 134 7.21 14.93 2.11
C VAL A 134 7.63 16.39 2.23
N SER A 135 8.15 16.82 3.40
CA SER A 135 8.72 18.17 3.55
C SER A 135 9.91 18.40 2.62
N MET A 136 10.75 17.38 2.42
CA MET A 136 11.92 17.46 1.54
C MET A 136 11.56 17.61 0.06
N VAL A 137 10.41 17.10 -0.39
CA VAL A 137 9.94 17.24 -1.77
C VAL A 137 9.04 18.47 -1.98
N GLY A 138 9.02 19.38 -1.00
CA GLY A 138 8.25 20.64 -1.07
C GLY A 138 6.80 20.51 -0.65
N GLY A 139 6.40 19.37 -0.09
CA GLY A 139 5.08 19.20 0.51
C GLY A 139 5.00 19.87 1.88
N ASN A 140 3.82 20.38 2.23
CA ASN A 140 3.57 20.92 3.57
C ASN A 140 3.28 19.77 4.54
N SER A 141 4.26 19.42 5.39
CA SER A 141 4.11 18.34 6.39
C SER A 141 3.02 18.60 7.44
N ASN A 142 2.58 19.84 7.60
CA ASN A 142 1.46 20.18 8.49
C ASN A 142 0.11 19.72 7.93
N LEU A 143 0.03 19.44 6.64
CA LEU A 143 -1.15 18.84 6.00
C LEU A 143 -1.21 17.32 6.16
N ILE A 144 -0.16 16.71 6.71
CA ILE A 144 -0.12 15.28 6.97
C ILE A 144 -0.59 15.05 8.40
N ASP A 145 -1.82 14.61 8.53
CA ASP A 145 -2.36 14.13 9.79
C ASP A 145 -2.07 12.63 9.95
N VAL A 146 -1.65 12.22 11.13
CA VAL A 146 -1.25 10.84 11.39
C VAL A 146 -2.07 10.29 12.53
N GLU A 147 -2.95 9.38 12.19
CA GLU A 147 -3.70 8.60 13.17
C GLU A 147 -3.06 7.21 13.31
N ILE A 148 -2.63 6.88 14.51
CA ILE A 148 -2.04 5.55 14.80
C ILE A 148 -3.17 4.66 15.29
N LEU A 149 -3.49 3.65 14.48
CA LEU A 149 -4.43 2.62 14.88
C LEU A 149 -3.68 1.40 15.42
N GLN A 150 -4.13 0.88 16.56
CA GLN A 150 -3.66 -0.40 17.09
C GLN A 150 -4.16 -1.53 16.19
N MET A 151 -3.37 -2.60 16.10
CA MET A 151 -3.79 -3.81 15.37
C MET A 151 -5.06 -4.38 16.00
N VAL A 152 -6.12 -4.51 15.18
CA VAL A 152 -7.33 -5.22 15.58
C VAL A 152 -7.02 -6.70 15.72
N ARG A 153 -7.40 -7.29 16.86
CA ARG A 153 -7.26 -8.73 17.13
C ARG A 153 -8.63 -9.38 16.99
N VAL A 154 -8.69 -10.49 16.29
CA VAL A 154 -9.88 -11.34 16.27
C VAL A 154 -9.71 -12.41 17.33
N ILE A 155 -10.70 -12.52 18.22
CA ILE A 155 -10.73 -13.51 19.29
C ILE A 155 -11.91 -14.44 19.02
N GLU A 156 -11.66 -15.72 18.90
CA GLU A 156 -12.65 -16.77 18.75
C GLU A 156 -12.53 -17.73 19.96
N ASP A 157 -13.60 -17.97 20.66
CA ASP A 157 -13.65 -18.81 21.89
C ASP A 157 -12.59 -18.43 22.94
N GLY A 158 -12.30 -17.14 23.09
CA GLY A 158 -11.31 -16.62 24.04
C GLY A 158 -9.85 -16.77 23.59
N VAL A 159 -9.59 -17.26 22.39
CA VAL A 159 -8.26 -17.45 21.82
C VAL A 159 -8.03 -16.49 20.67
N GLU A 160 -6.86 -15.82 20.64
CA GLU A 160 -6.49 -14.94 19.52
C GLU A 160 -6.25 -15.76 18.25
N VAL A 161 -7.05 -15.49 17.21
CA VAL A 161 -6.86 -16.06 15.88
C VAL A 161 -5.71 -15.35 15.20
N LYS A 162 -4.55 -16.00 15.13
CA LYS A 162 -3.39 -15.47 14.40
C LYS A 162 -3.66 -15.48 12.89
N MET A 163 -3.96 -14.33 12.36
CA MET A 163 -4.08 -14.14 10.91
C MET A 163 -2.71 -14.19 10.25
N SER A 164 -2.46 -15.19 9.43
CA SER A 164 -1.23 -15.31 8.66
C SER A 164 -1.55 -15.57 7.19
N LYS A 165 -1.13 -14.64 6.32
CA LYS A 165 -1.22 -14.84 4.85
C LYS A 165 -0.50 -16.12 4.38
N ARG A 166 0.46 -16.63 5.17
CA ARG A 166 1.24 -17.82 4.83
C ARG A 166 0.54 -19.14 5.21
N SER A 167 -0.36 -19.12 6.19
CA SER A 167 -1.06 -20.32 6.67
C SER A 167 -2.37 -20.61 5.94
N GLY A 168 -2.83 -19.71 5.04
CA GLY A 168 -4.11 -19.83 4.35
C GLY A 168 -5.34 -19.67 5.26
N LYS A 169 -5.13 -19.37 6.54
CA LYS A 169 -6.18 -19.11 7.54
C LYS A 169 -6.25 -17.61 7.81
N ALA A 170 -6.67 -16.83 6.83
CA ALA A 170 -7.00 -15.42 7.03
C ALA A 170 -8.51 -15.31 7.08
N ILE A 171 -9.05 -14.82 8.17
CA ILE A 171 -10.45 -14.40 8.23
C ILE A 171 -10.59 -13.19 7.31
N THR A 172 -11.46 -13.29 6.33
CA THR A 172 -11.69 -12.20 5.38
C THR A 172 -12.72 -11.21 5.93
N LEU A 173 -12.78 -10.02 5.32
CA LEU A 173 -13.82 -9.03 5.64
C LEU A 173 -15.22 -9.61 5.41
N ILE A 174 -15.38 -10.43 4.39
CA ILE A 174 -16.67 -11.06 4.07
C ILE A 174 -17.06 -12.09 5.12
N ASP A 175 -16.12 -12.92 5.59
CA ASP A 175 -16.40 -13.88 6.66
C ASP A 175 -16.94 -13.16 7.89
N LEU A 176 -16.33 -12.03 8.28
CA LEU A 176 -16.79 -11.23 9.41
C LEU A 176 -18.16 -10.57 9.16
N ILE A 177 -18.42 -10.10 7.93
CA ILE A 177 -19.73 -9.55 7.56
C ILE A 177 -20.82 -10.63 7.64
N ASP A 178 -20.51 -11.82 7.17
CA ASP A 178 -21.45 -12.94 7.19
C ASP A 178 -21.75 -13.44 8.62
N ASP A 179 -20.75 -13.36 9.52
CA ASP A 179 -20.88 -13.76 10.93
C ASP A 179 -21.69 -12.76 11.77
N VAL A 180 -21.38 -11.46 11.68
CA VAL A 180 -21.95 -10.44 12.61
C VAL A 180 -22.77 -9.36 11.91
N GLY A 181 -22.79 -9.33 10.61
CA GLY A 181 -23.47 -8.30 9.80
C GLY A 181 -22.65 -7.02 9.64
N THR A 182 -22.92 -6.29 8.55
CA THR A 182 -22.18 -5.07 8.17
C THR A 182 -22.21 -4.00 9.25
N ASP A 183 -23.37 -3.71 9.81
CA ASP A 183 -23.54 -2.60 10.76
C ASP A 183 -22.83 -2.87 12.10
N ALA A 184 -22.95 -4.10 12.62
CA ALA A 184 -22.25 -4.50 13.84
C ALA A 184 -20.72 -4.46 13.62
N LEU A 185 -20.25 -4.98 12.49
CA LEU A 185 -18.83 -4.99 12.19
C LEU A 185 -18.29 -3.55 12.07
N ARG A 186 -18.98 -2.66 11.35
CA ARG A 186 -18.62 -1.23 11.25
C ARG A 186 -18.58 -0.56 12.61
N TYR A 187 -19.59 -0.82 13.45
CA TYR A 187 -19.62 -0.28 14.81
C TYR A 187 -18.38 -0.70 15.62
N PHE A 188 -18.00 -1.96 15.59
CA PHE A 188 -16.81 -2.45 16.30
C PHE A 188 -15.52 -1.81 15.80
N TYR A 189 -15.39 -1.57 14.50
CA TYR A 189 -14.19 -0.92 13.94
C TYR A 189 -14.11 0.58 14.28
N VAL A 190 -15.25 1.27 14.41
CA VAL A 190 -15.31 2.71 14.66
C VAL A 190 -15.38 3.04 16.16
N ALA A 191 -16.11 2.24 16.95
CA ALA A 191 -16.35 2.51 18.37
C ALA A 191 -15.17 2.17 19.28
N LYS A 192 -14.22 1.34 18.84
CA LYS A 192 -12.96 1.13 19.58
C LYS A 192 -12.00 2.27 19.23
N SER A 193 -12.22 3.43 19.85
CA SER A 193 -11.14 4.40 20.02
C SER A 193 -10.05 3.78 20.90
N LEU A 194 -8.84 4.13 20.58
CA LEU A 194 -7.63 3.79 21.32
C LEU A 194 -7.64 4.37 22.74
#